data_2ef4d7e8bcc46e18e41098d019655d4a
#
_entry.id   2ef4d7e8bcc46e18e41098d019655d4a
#
_cell.length_a   1.000
_cell.length_b   1.000
_cell.length_c   1.000
_cell.angle_alpha   90.00
_cell.angle_beta   90.00
_cell.angle_gamma   90.00
#
_symmetry.space_group_name_H-M   'P 1'
#
loop_
_entity.id
_entity.type
_entity.pdbx_description
1 polymer ?
#
loop_
_entity_poly.entity_id
_entity_poly.type
_entity_poly.pdbx_seq_one_letter_code
_entity_poly.pdbx_strand_id
1 'polypeptide(L)'
;MTDLLARPLGEEREGRGPDVVRQTAPTVRVRGAAYGVIAESLRVQADARPQTLAAKVFGVSPLSADARSWYRAALGQIEIVRSLNSLGSHWTLLHPVAGSSDSDYLVIGPGGVFVITIKNHSGQRVVVESEQLLVNNRRTNHLRDARFEAARVSKLLSTEASESIAVNPLIAIVDPGSLAFVRRRPQDVTVAASSQLARVVLRRRKILSAAAARALVAAAERTGAWHSSEHVIDDTLRHEARFRRLRYEVDAAARRSVAWIVLAAAAVLAIVLAVYFL
;
A
#
# COMPACT_ATOMS: atom_id res chain seq x y z
N MET A 1 -58.85 -39.12 -46.23
CA MET A 1 -58.64 -40.35 -45.47
C MET A 1 -57.43 -40.08 -44.55
N THR A 2 -57.81 -39.74 -43.35
CA THR A 2 -57.35 -40.43 -42.11
C THR A 2 -55.88 -40.09 -41.79
N ASP A 3 -55.52 -39.50 -40.81
CA ASP A 3 -55.92 -39.37 -39.41
C ASP A 3 -54.62 -39.14 -38.60
N LEU A 4 -54.70 -38.43 -37.66
CA LEU A 4 -54.59 -38.46 -36.23
C LEU A 4 -53.23 -38.01 -35.64
N LEU A 5 -53.33 -36.90 -34.93
CA LEU A 5 -52.94 -36.74 -33.54
C LEU A 5 -51.58 -37.29 -33.07
N ALA A 6 -50.70 -36.36 -32.67
CA ALA A 6 -50.10 -36.45 -31.32
C ALA A 6 -49.43 -35.12 -30.95
N ARG A 7 -49.92 -34.48 -29.91
CA ARG A 7 -49.18 -33.52 -29.08
C ARG A 7 -48.12 -34.25 -28.28
N PRO A 8 -47.01 -33.58 -27.97
CA PRO A 8 -46.50 -33.71 -26.61
C PRO A 8 -46.46 -32.40 -25.86
N LEU A 9 -46.92 -32.52 -24.68
CA LEU A 9 -46.75 -31.63 -23.54
C LEU A 9 -45.31 -31.69 -23.07
N GLY A 10 -44.77 -30.54 -22.66
CA GLY A 10 -43.50 -30.46 -21.94
C GLY A 10 -42.90 -29.07 -21.94
N GLU A 11 -43.64 -28.10 -21.39
CA GLU A 11 -42.99 -26.83 -20.93
C GLU A 11 -42.19 -27.18 -19.68
N GLU A 12 -40.90 -27.38 -19.85
CA GLU A 12 -39.94 -27.22 -18.74
C GLU A 12 -39.60 -25.73 -18.58
N ARG A 13 -40.17 -25.13 -17.55
CA ARG A 13 -39.77 -23.87 -17.02
C ARG A 13 -38.36 -24.00 -16.45
N GLU A 14 -37.37 -23.66 -17.23
CA GLU A 14 -36.04 -23.36 -16.70
C GLU A 14 -36.11 -22.12 -15.81
N GLY A 15 -36.09 -22.37 -14.50
CA GLY A 15 -35.98 -21.38 -13.48
C GLY A 15 -34.67 -20.58 -13.65
N ARG A 16 -34.82 -19.34 -14.11
CA ARG A 16 -33.75 -18.33 -14.02
C ARG A 16 -33.49 -18.09 -12.54
N GLY A 17 -32.51 -18.79 -12.00
CA GLY A 17 -31.92 -18.45 -10.72
C GLY A 17 -31.27 -17.07 -10.80
N PRO A 18 -31.26 -16.29 -9.72
CA PRO A 18 -30.65 -14.99 -9.72
C PRO A 18 -29.16 -15.12 -10.05
N ASP A 19 -28.73 -14.41 -11.08
CA ASP A 19 -27.33 -14.18 -11.39
C ASP A 19 -26.65 -13.61 -10.14
N VAL A 20 -26.04 -14.48 -9.37
CA VAL A 20 -25.08 -14.12 -8.35
C VAL A 20 -23.87 -13.57 -9.12
N VAL A 21 -23.90 -12.28 -9.37
CA VAL A 21 -22.72 -11.51 -9.75
C VAL A 21 -21.69 -11.80 -8.65
N ARG A 22 -20.83 -12.78 -8.89
CA ARG A 22 -19.62 -12.97 -8.11
C ARG A 22 -18.85 -11.67 -8.23
N GLN A 23 -19.01 -10.80 -7.26
CA GLN A 23 -18.08 -9.74 -6.98
C GLN A 23 -16.74 -10.44 -6.71
N THR A 24 -15.93 -10.55 -7.75
CA THR A 24 -14.55 -10.97 -7.63
C THR A 24 -13.88 -9.96 -6.70
N ALA A 25 -13.58 -10.41 -5.51
CA ALA A 25 -12.92 -9.63 -4.48
C ALA A 25 -11.65 -8.97 -5.05
N PRO A 26 -11.34 -7.73 -4.64
CA PRO A 26 -10.21 -6.95 -5.15
C PRO A 26 -8.84 -7.47 -4.72
N THR A 27 -8.73 -8.72 -4.32
CA THR A 27 -7.56 -9.34 -3.69
C THR A 27 -6.35 -9.51 -4.62
N VAL A 28 -6.55 -9.44 -5.92
CA VAL A 28 -5.49 -9.68 -6.93
C VAL A 28 -4.65 -8.44 -7.21
N ARG A 29 -5.21 -7.25 -7.05
CA ARG A 29 -4.53 -5.97 -7.38
C ARG A 29 -3.45 -5.53 -6.37
N VAL A 30 -3.40 -6.14 -5.19
CA VAL A 30 -2.45 -5.79 -4.11
C VAL A 30 -1.06 -6.40 -4.32
N ARG A 31 -0.95 -7.44 -5.14
CA ARG A 31 0.17 -8.39 -5.07
C ARG A 31 1.47 -7.94 -5.74
N GLY A 32 1.44 -7.23 -6.85
CA GLY A 32 2.66 -6.86 -7.56
C GLY A 32 3.41 -5.66 -7.01
N ALA A 33 2.70 -4.67 -6.52
CA ALA A 33 3.31 -3.40 -6.12
C ALA A 33 4.29 -3.49 -4.93
N ALA A 34 4.01 -4.38 -3.97
CA ALA A 34 4.92 -4.64 -2.85
C ALA A 34 5.96 -5.71 -3.16
N TYR A 35 5.86 -6.38 -4.32
CA TYR A 35 6.67 -7.57 -4.63
C TYR A 35 8.17 -7.30 -4.59
N GLY A 36 8.64 -6.25 -5.24
CA GLY A 36 10.09 -5.93 -5.29
C GLY A 36 10.68 -5.72 -3.90
N VAL A 37 9.98 -4.98 -3.04
CA VAL A 37 10.43 -4.70 -1.67
C VAL A 37 10.29 -5.93 -0.78
N ILE A 38 9.25 -6.75 -0.97
CA ILE A 38 9.09 -8.03 -0.28
C ILE A 38 10.20 -8.99 -0.67
N ALA A 39 10.46 -9.15 -1.97
CA ALA A 39 11.52 -10.02 -2.48
C ALA A 39 12.89 -9.61 -1.93
N GLU A 40 13.20 -8.31 -1.94
CA GLU A 40 14.46 -7.80 -1.41
C GLU A 40 14.56 -7.99 0.12
N SER A 41 13.49 -7.75 0.86
CA SER A 41 13.42 -8.04 2.30
C SER A 41 13.71 -9.51 2.60
N LEU A 42 13.14 -10.43 1.83
CA LEU A 42 13.36 -11.86 1.99
C LEU A 42 14.76 -12.27 1.57
N ARG A 43 15.32 -11.68 0.49
CA ARG A 43 16.68 -11.94 0.03
C ARG A 43 17.70 -11.55 1.11
N VAL A 44 17.62 -10.33 1.62
CA VAL A 44 18.52 -9.84 2.68
C VAL A 44 18.36 -10.66 3.96
N GLN A 45 17.12 -11.11 4.28
CA GLN A 45 16.88 -11.96 5.44
C GLN A 45 17.40 -13.39 5.26
N ALA A 46 17.46 -13.92 4.04
CA ALA A 46 17.97 -15.26 3.77
C ALA A 46 19.46 -15.42 4.13
N ASP A 47 20.23 -14.32 4.02
CA ASP A 47 21.65 -14.28 4.38
C ASP A 47 21.88 -14.13 5.89
N ALA A 48 20.81 -13.97 6.68
CA ALA A 48 20.90 -13.81 8.13
C ALA A 48 21.23 -15.13 8.84
N ARG A 49 22.09 -15.05 9.86
CA ARG A 49 22.41 -16.22 10.68
C ARG A 49 21.16 -16.77 11.38
N PRO A 50 20.99 -18.09 11.43
CA PRO A 50 19.90 -18.72 12.18
C PRO A 50 19.90 -18.29 13.64
N GLN A 51 18.71 -18.03 14.20
CA GLN A 51 18.59 -17.70 15.61
C GLN A 51 18.91 -18.88 16.50
N THR A 52 19.61 -18.62 17.62
CA THR A 52 19.79 -19.59 18.69
C THR A 52 18.47 -19.91 19.39
N LEU A 53 18.38 -21.06 20.04
CA LEU A 53 17.18 -21.43 20.83
C LEU A 53 16.91 -20.41 21.95
N ALA A 54 17.95 -19.94 22.62
CA ALA A 54 17.82 -18.90 23.65
C ALA A 54 17.23 -17.61 23.06
N ALA A 55 17.71 -17.13 21.92
CA ALA A 55 17.18 -15.95 21.26
C ALA A 55 15.69 -16.10 20.92
N LYS A 56 15.26 -17.28 20.47
CA LYS A 56 13.84 -17.59 20.20
C LYS A 56 12.99 -17.57 21.48
N VAL A 57 13.48 -18.14 22.57
CA VAL A 57 12.77 -18.18 23.86
C VAL A 57 12.60 -16.78 24.43
N PHE A 58 13.66 -15.97 24.45
CA PHE A 58 13.63 -14.61 24.99
C PHE A 58 12.99 -13.57 24.05
N GLY A 59 12.51 -13.98 22.88
CA GLY A 59 11.80 -13.09 21.97
C GLY A 59 12.69 -12.07 21.26
N VAL A 60 13.96 -12.43 21.00
CA VAL A 60 14.83 -11.62 20.13
C VAL A 60 14.26 -11.62 18.71
N SER A 61 14.22 -10.46 18.07
CA SER A 61 13.71 -10.35 16.70
C SER A 61 14.49 -11.24 15.73
N PRO A 62 13.80 -12.00 14.83
CA PRO A 62 14.46 -12.81 13.81
C PRO A 62 15.10 -11.97 12.70
N LEU A 63 14.74 -10.68 12.58
CA LEU A 63 15.23 -9.80 11.53
C LEU A 63 16.70 -9.43 11.77
N SER A 64 17.51 -9.60 10.73
CA SER A 64 18.84 -9.02 10.69
C SER A 64 18.78 -7.49 10.71
N ALA A 65 19.86 -6.83 11.08
CA ALA A 65 19.93 -5.37 11.08
C ALA A 65 19.60 -4.79 9.71
N ASP A 66 20.16 -5.39 8.66
CA ASP A 66 19.98 -4.96 7.28
C ASP A 66 18.58 -5.25 6.73
N ALA A 67 17.97 -6.37 7.12
CA ALA A 67 16.62 -6.71 6.70
C ALA A 67 15.52 -5.82 7.33
N ARG A 68 15.79 -5.17 8.47
CA ARG A 68 14.77 -4.35 9.17
C ARG A 68 14.23 -3.20 8.35
N SER A 69 15.09 -2.50 7.61
CA SER A 69 14.68 -1.38 6.76
C SER A 69 13.79 -1.84 5.61
N TRP A 70 14.17 -2.93 4.95
CA TRP A 70 13.41 -3.55 3.88
C TRP A 70 12.08 -4.12 4.35
N TYR A 71 12.08 -4.78 5.51
CA TYR A 71 10.86 -5.32 6.11
C TYR A 71 9.85 -4.21 6.44
N ARG A 72 10.29 -3.09 7.03
CA ARG A 72 9.42 -1.94 7.31
C ARG A 72 8.91 -1.30 6.02
N ALA A 73 9.76 -1.16 5.01
CA ALA A 73 9.35 -0.66 3.70
C ALA A 73 8.27 -1.55 3.07
N ALA A 74 8.44 -2.88 3.13
CA ALA A 74 7.44 -3.83 2.63
C ALA A 74 6.10 -3.71 3.36
N LEU A 75 6.12 -3.61 4.69
CA LEU A 75 4.90 -3.38 5.49
C LEU A 75 4.20 -2.09 5.08
N GLY A 76 4.96 -1.00 4.90
CA GLY A 76 4.42 0.29 4.48
C GLY A 76 3.78 0.24 3.10
N GLN A 77 4.40 -0.41 2.14
CA GLN A 77 3.81 -0.58 0.81
C GLN A 77 2.52 -1.42 0.85
N ILE A 78 2.51 -2.51 1.60
CA ILE A 78 1.30 -3.33 1.78
C ILE A 78 0.16 -2.50 2.39
N GLU A 79 0.44 -1.64 3.36
CA GLU A 79 -0.54 -0.75 3.98
C GLU A 79 -1.08 0.26 2.96
N ILE A 80 -0.21 0.88 2.18
CA ILE A 80 -0.61 1.86 1.16
C ILE A 80 -1.51 1.22 0.11
N VAL A 81 -1.11 0.07 -0.44
CA VAL A 81 -1.91 -0.63 -1.45
C VAL A 81 -3.26 -1.05 -0.86
N ARG A 82 -3.30 -1.51 0.39
CA ARG A 82 -4.57 -1.81 1.07
C ARG A 82 -5.43 -0.55 1.21
N SER A 83 -4.84 0.56 1.62
CA SER A 83 -5.53 1.85 1.72
C SER A 83 -6.06 2.31 0.37
N LEU A 84 -5.26 2.25 -0.69
CA LEU A 84 -5.68 2.64 -2.04
C LEU A 84 -6.78 1.73 -2.60
N ASN A 85 -6.74 0.43 -2.32
CA ASN A 85 -7.80 -0.50 -2.72
C ASN A 85 -9.14 -0.22 -2.01
N SER A 86 -9.13 0.46 -0.87
CA SER A 86 -10.36 0.87 -0.19
C SER A 86 -11.06 2.07 -0.85
N LEU A 87 -10.48 2.68 -1.89
CA LEU A 87 -11.08 3.80 -2.62
C LEU A 87 -12.35 3.41 -3.39
N GLY A 88 -12.56 2.11 -3.67
CA GLY A 88 -13.74 1.60 -4.37
C GLY A 88 -13.58 1.55 -5.89
N SER A 89 -14.61 1.02 -6.57
CA SER A 89 -14.56 0.67 -8.00
C SER A 89 -14.49 1.85 -8.97
N HIS A 90 -14.74 3.07 -8.49
CA HIS A 90 -14.64 4.28 -9.32
C HIS A 90 -13.21 4.85 -9.42
N TRP A 91 -12.27 4.20 -8.74
CA TRP A 91 -10.86 4.58 -8.73
C TRP A 91 -10.03 3.49 -9.36
N THR A 92 -9.08 3.87 -10.20
CA THR A 92 -8.11 2.96 -10.80
C THR A 92 -6.73 3.26 -10.24
N LEU A 93 -6.09 2.23 -9.73
CA LEU A 93 -4.70 2.24 -9.31
C LEU A 93 -3.85 1.71 -10.44
N LEU A 94 -2.89 2.50 -10.88
CA LEU A 94 -1.94 2.18 -11.94
C LEU A 94 -0.54 2.04 -11.33
N HIS A 95 0.16 1.02 -11.78
CA HIS A 95 1.52 0.69 -11.35
C HIS A 95 2.52 1.18 -12.39
N PRO A 96 3.69 1.70 -11.99
CA PRO A 96 4.73 2.07 -12.93
C PRO A 96 5.31 0.82 -13.60
N VAL A 97 5.63 0.95 -14.88
CA VAL A 97 6.51 -0.01 -15.56
C VAL A 97 7.93 0.20 -15.03
N ALA A 98 8.65 -0.87 -14.79
CA ALA A 98 9.99 -0.81 -14.20
C ALA A 98 10.91 0.16 -14.98
N GLY A 99 11.50 1.12 -14.26
CA GLY A 99 12.39 2.13 -14.83
C GLY A 99 11.70 3.28 -15.57
N SER A 100 10.35 3.30 -15.65
CA SER A 100 9.62 4.31 -16.40
C SER A 100 9.20 5.54 -15.59
N SER A 101 9.20 5.45 -14.26
CA SER A 101 8.72 6.50 -13.37
C SER A 101 9.41 6.46 -12.00
N ASP A 102 9.65 7.64 -11.44
CA ASP A 102 10.13 7.81 -10.06
C ASP A 102 8.99 7.81 -9.04
N SER A 103 7.74 7.79 -9.50
CA SER A 103 6.56 7.68 -8.65
C SER A 103 6.17 6.23 -8.44
N ASP A 104 5.65 5.95 -7.26
CA ASP A 104 5.26 4.59 -6.89
C ASP A 104 3.90 4.19 -7.48
N TYR A 105 2.96 5.16 -7.59
CA TYR A 105 1.61 4.90 -8.09
C TYR A 105 1.00 6.10 -8.81
N LEU A 106 0.12 5.80 -9.77
CA LEU A 106 -0.80 6.77 -10.36
C LEU A 106 -2.23 6.34 -10.02
N VAL A 107 -3.01 7.25 -9.43
CA VAL A 107 -4.40 6.99 -9.03
C VAL A 107 -5.31 7.92 -9.79
N ILE A 108 -6.27 7.35 -10.54
CA ILE A 108 -7.23 8.10 -11.36
C ILE A 108 -8.65 7.77 -10.91
N GLY A 109 -9.46 8.79 -10.67
CA GLY A 109 -10.85 8.62 -10.29
C GLY A 109 -11.62 9.93 -10.20
N PRO A 110 -12.82 9.93 -9.60
CA PRO A 110 -13.71 11.09 -9.60
C PRO A 110 -13.08 12.37 -9.06
N GLY A 111 -12.17 12.28 -8.10
CA GLY A 111 -11.48 13.44 -7.51
C GLY A 111 -10.30 13.96 -8.30
N GLY A 112 -9.99 13.36 -9.46
CA GLY A 112 -8.89 13.77 -10.33
C GLY A 112 -7.81 12.72 -10.50
N VAL A 113 -6.64 13.17 -10.92
CA VAL A 113 -5.43 12.38 -11.14
C VAL A 113 -4.42 12.69 -10.04
N PHE A 114 -3.89 11.65 -9.40
CA PHE A 114 -2.92 11.75 -8.32
C PHE A 114 -1.69 10.93 -8.65
N VAL A 115 -0.53 11.55 -8.58
CA VAL A 115 0.75 10.84 -8.58
C VAL A 115 1.22 10.70 -7.13
N ILE A 116 1.47 9.47 -6.72
CA ILE A 116 1.80 9.15 -5.34
C ILE A 116 3.25 8.72 -5.27
N THR A 117 4.00 9.36 -4.37
CA THR A 117 5.37 8.98 -4.04
C THR A 117 5.44 8.52 -2.59
N ILE A 118 5.99 7.35 -2.36
CA ILE A 118 6.11 6.76 -1.03
C ILE A 118 7.46 7.12 -0.43
N LYS A 119 7.45 7.61 0.82
CA LYS A 119 8.68 7.88 1.58
C LYS A 119 8.63 7.13 2.91
N ASN A 120 9.59 6.22 3.09
CA ASN A 120 9.70 5.46 4.35
C ASN A 120 10.45 6.27 5.39
N HIS A 121 9.71 6.78 6.37
CA HIS A 121 10.24 7.52 7.52
C HIS A 121 9.73 6.92 8.85
N SER A 122 9.64 5.59 8.91
CA SER A 122 9.15 4.85 10.09
C SER A 122 9.86 5.28 11.36
N GLY A 123 9.08 5.67 12.37
CA GLY A 123 9.54 6.12 13.67
C GLY A 123 10.20 7.51 13.68
N GLN A 124 10.34 8.18 12.52
CA GLN A 124 11.01 9.48 12.44
C GLN A 124 10.02 10.63 12.61
N ARG A 125 10.52 11.74 13.12
CA ARG A 125 9.75 12.99 13.18
C ARG A 125 9.77 13.66 11.82
N VAL A 126 8.59 13.87 11.23
CA VAL A 126 8.39 14.56 9.97
C VAL A 126 7.67 15.88 10.22
N VAL A 127 8.26 16.98 9.73
CA VAL A 127 7.68 18.33 9.81
C VAL A 127 7.51 18.85 8.40
N VAL A 128 6.30 19.28 8.08
CA VAL A 128 5.93 19.82 6.76
C VAL A 128 5.65 21.31 6.88
N GLU A 129 6.36 22.09 6.09
CA GLU A 129 6.19 23.52 5.90
C GLU A 129 5.79 23.81 4.44
N SER A 130 5.47 25.06 4.10
CA SER A 130 5.02 25.41 2.75
C SER A 130 5.99 25.00 1.65
N GLU A 131 7.29 25.16 1.87
CA GLU A 131 8.31 24.94 0.83
C GLU A 131 9.30 23.84 1.14
N GLN A 132 9.19 23.21 2.32
CA GLN A 132 10.14 22.19 2.72
C GLN A 132 9.51 21.11 3.59
N LEU A 133 10.08 19.91 3.49
CA LEU A 133 9.78 18.78 4.36
C LEU A 133 11.07 18.43 5.10
N LEU A 134 10.97 18.38 6.43
CA LEU A 134 12.10 18.02 7.29
C LEU A 134 11.86 16.65 7.91
N VAL A 135 12.90 15.85 7.94
CA VAL A 135 12.93 14.56 8.63
C VAL A 135 14.00 14.60 9.69
N ASN A 136 13.62 14.45 10.95
CA ASN A 136 14.53 14.65 12.10
C ASN A 136 15.33 15.97 12.02
N ASN A 137 14.64 17.07 11.69
CA ASN A 137 15.17 18.41 11.47
C ASN A 137 16.13 18.57 10.26
N ARG A 138 16.29 17.56 9.41
CA ARG A 138 17.06 17.66 8.18
C ARG A 138 16.14 17.94 7.00
N ARG A 139 16.51 18.92 6.16
CA ARG A 139 15.75 19.23 4.93
C ARG A 139 15.84 18.09 3.93
N THR A 140 14.74 17.84 3.23
CA THR A 140 14.66 16.87 2.14
C THR A 140 14.18 17.55 0.87
N ASN A 141 14.42 16.92 -0.28
CA ASN A 141 13.94 17.37 -1.58
C ASN A 141 12.53 16.85 -1.91
N HIS A 142 11.87 16.14 -1.01
CA HIS A 142 10.63 15.40 -1.30
C HIS A 142 9.53 16.25 -1.94
N LEU A 143 9.33 17.50 -1.49
CA LEU A 143 8.32 18.39 -2.09
C LEU A 143 8.70 18.77 -3.53
N ARG A 144 9.96 19.11 -3.77
CA ARG A 144 10.46 19.46 -5.10
C ARG A 144 10.35 18.28 -6.07
N ASP A 145 10.77 17.11 -5.61
CA ASP A 145 10.76 15.89 -6.42
C ASP A 145 9.32 15.48 -6.77
N ALA A 146 8.37 15.60 -5.83
CA ALA A 146 6.95 15.35 -6.07
C ALA A 146 6.34 16.33 -7.08
N ARG A 147 6.71 17.63 -7.00
CA ARG A 147 6.28 18.62 -8.01
C ARG A 147 6.80 18.30 -9.39
N PHE A 148 8.08 17.96 -9.48
CA PHE A 148 8.71 17.58 -10.74
C PHE A 148 8.04 16.37 -11.38
N GLU A 149 7.79 15.34 -10.58
CA GLU A 149 7.14 14.12 -11.05
C GLU A 149 5.69 14.38 -11.49
N ALA A 150 4.93 15.18 -10.74
CA ALA A 150 3.57 15.55 -11.15
C ALA A 150 3.55 16.32 -12.46
N ALA A 151 4.49 17.24 -12.68
CA ALA A 151 4.62 17.96 -13.94
C ALA A 151 4.99 17.03 -15.10
N ARG A 152 5.89 16.07 -14.87
CA ARG A 152 6.26 15.04 -15.85
C ARG A 152 5.06 14.18 -16.25
N VAL A 153 4.32 13.66 -15.28
CA VAL A 153 3.13 12.83 -15.52
C VAL A 153 2.04 13.66 -16.19
N SER A 154 1.83 14.90 -15.77
CA SER A 154 0.88 15.83 -16.41
C SER A 154 1.21 16.01 -17.88
N LYS A 155 2.48 16.24 -18.22
CA LYS A 155 2.92 16.39 -19.63
C LYS A 155 2.64 15.12 -20.45
N LEU A 156 2.98 13.94 -19.91
CA LEU A 156 2.74 12.65 -20.59
C LEU A 156 1.24 12.44 -20.86
N LEU A 157 0.40 12.59 -19.83
CA LEU A 157 -1.04 12.40 -19.96
C LEU A 157 -1.67 13.43 -20.88
N SER A 158 -1.24 14.69 -20.83
CA SER A 158 -1.76 15.75 -21.68
C SER A 158 -1.43 15.52 -23.16
N THR A 159 -0.25 14.97 -23.45
CA THR A 159 0.13 14.59 -24.81
C THR A 159 -0.78 13.47 -25.33
N GLU A 160 -1.02 12.42 -24.55
CA GLU A 160 -1.84 11.28 -24.94
C GLU A 160 -3.34 11.59 -25.01
N ALA A 161 -3.82 12.46 -24.14
CA ALA A 161 -5.22 12.87 -24.11
C ALA A 161 -5.54 14.03 -25.06
N SER A 162 -4.53 14.70 -25.62
CA SER A 162 -4.65 15.92 -26.43
C SER A 162 -5.39 17.06 -25.71
N GLU A 163 -5.32 17.07 -24.38
CA GLU A 163 -5.90 18.10 -23.50
C GLU A 163 -5.04 18.31 -22.26
N SER A 164 -5.17 19.47 -21.61
CA SER A 164 -4.39 19.77 -20.42
C SER A 164 -4.91 18.98 -19.20
N ILE A 165 -4.09 18.07 -18.68
CA ILE A 165 -4.42 17.23 -17.54
C ILE A 165 -3.67 17.71 -16.30
N ALA A 166 -4.43 18.18 -15.30
CA ALA A 166 -3.86 18.52 -13.99
C ALA A 166 -3.60 17.25 -13.19
N VAL A 167 -2.36 17.10 -12.69
CA VAL A 167 -1.93 15.99 -11.85
C VAL A 167 -1.58 16.50 -10.46
N ASN A 168 -2.15 15.90 -9.44
CA ASN A 168 -1.97 16.29 -8.04
C ASN A 168 -0.85 15.46 -7.40
N PRO A 169 0.27 16.04 -6.98
CA PRO A 169 1.31 15.31 -6.27
C PRO A 169 0.88 14.98 -4.84
N LEU A 170 1.12 13.73 -4.44
CA LEU A 170 0.83 13.25 -3.10
C LEU A 170 2.03 12.47 -2.56
N ILE A 171 2.53 12.88 -1.40
CA ILE A 171 3.60 12.18 -0.68
C ILE A 171 2.97 11.38 0.45
N ALA A 172 3.11 10.06 0.38
CA ALA A 172 2.71 9.12 1.42
C ALA A 172 3.88 8.82 2.35
N ILE A 173 3.81 9.25 3.59
CA ILE A 173 4.82 8.98 4.61
C ILE A 173 4.43 7.69 5.34
N VAL A 174 5.32 6.69 5.29
CA VAL A 174 5.10 5.40 5.96
C VAL A 174 5.47 5.52 7.42
N ASP A 175 4.51 5.17 8.30
CA ASP A 175 4.65 4.96 9.74
C ASP A 175 5.54 6.04 10.44
N PRO A 176 5.29 7.35 10.24
CA PRO A 176 6.07 8.38 10.89
C PRO A 176 5.87 8.34 12.41
N GLY A 177 6.92 8.54 13.18
CA GLY A 177 6.81 8.69 14.63
C GLY A 177 5.98 9.93 15.01
N SER A 178 6.07 10.98 14.20
CA SER A 178 5.15 12.13 14.24
C SER A 178 5.11 12.80 12.87
N LEU A 179 3.94 13.30 12.46
CA LEU A 179 3.75 14.11 11.26
C LEU A 179 3.09 15.45 11.67
N ALA A 180 3.86 16.50 11.66
CA ALA A 180 3.40 17.83 12.05
C ALA A 180 3.40 18.79 10.85
N PHE A 181 2.40 19.65 10.80
CA PHE A 181 2.32 20.74 9.83
C PHE A 181 2.54 22.07 10.57
N VAL A 182 3.56 22.79 10.17
CA VAL A 182 3.97 24.04 10.82
C VAL A 182 3.80 25.19 9.85
N ARG A 183 3.30 26.35 10.37
CA ARG A 183 3.03 27.54 9.56
C ARG A 183 1.97 27.25 8.49
N ARG A 184 2.31 27.46 7.21
CA ARG A 184 1.40 27.18 6.09
C ARG A 184 1.72 25.80 5.50
N ARG A 185 0.68 25.03 5.17
CA ARG A 185 0.83 23.77 4.41
C ARG A 185 1.20 24.10 2.96
N PRO A 186 1.94 23.20 2.27
CA PRO A 186 2.05 23.26 0.82
C PRO A 186 0.64 23.27 0.21
N GLN A 187 0.39 24.13 -0.77
CA GLN A 187 -0.90 24.23 -1.44
C GLN A 187 -0.98 23.30 -2.65
N ASP A 188 0.15 23.05 -3.26
CA ASP A 188 0.34 22.31 -4.50
C ASP A 188 0.76 20.85 -4.28
N VAL A 189 1.27 20.48 -3.11
CA VAL A 189 1.67 19.11 -2.76
C VAL A 189 0.90 18.66 -1.53
N THR A 190 0.24 17.52 -1.64
CA THR A 190 -0.42 16.90 -0.49
C THR A 190 0.54 15.96 0.22
N VAL A 191 0.70 16.11 1.53
CA VAL A 191 1.49 15.19 2.36
C VAL A 191 0.56 14.52 3.37
N ALA A 192 0.62 13.21 3.48
CA ALA A 192 -0.20 12.43 4.39
C ALA A 192 0.55 11.21 4.94
N ALA A 193 0.16 10.74 6.12
CA ALA A 193 0.58 9.42 6.58
C ALA A 193 -0.10 8.34 5.71
N SER A 194 0.57 7.21 5.50
CA SER A 194 0.08 6.07 4.71
C SER A 194 -1.32 5.61 5.14
N SER A 195 -1.58 5.57 6.44
CA SER A 195 -2.88 5.22 7.03
C SER A 195 -4.03 6.19 6.69
N GLN A 196 -3.72 7.41 6.26
CA GLN A 196 -4.72 8.44 5.93
C GLN A 196 -4.92 8.64 4.43
N LEU A 197 -4.17 7.94 3.60
CA LEU A 197 -4.06 8.17 2.16
C LEU A 197 -5.43 8.11 1.45
N ALA A 198 -6.20 7.04 1.65
CA ALA A 198 -7.52 6.90 1.05
C ALA A 198 -8.47 8.03 1.46
N ARG A 199 -8.46 8.40 2.74
CA ARG A 199 -9.30 9.50 3.26
C ARG A 199 -8.97 10.83 2.59
N VAL A 200 -7.69 11.11 2.36
CA VAL A 200 -7.23 12.33 1.70
C VAL A 200 -7.70 12.39 0.24
N VAL A 201 -7.57 11.29 -0.48
CA VAL A 201 -8.02 11.17 -1.88
C VAL A 201 -9.55 11.27 -1.98
N LEU A 202 -10.30 10.57 -1.12
CA LEU A 202 -11.76 10.56 -1.13
C LEU A 202 -12.39 11.90 -0.75
N ARG A 203 -11.69 12.76 0.00
CA ARG A 203 -12.17 14.11 0.37
C ARG A 203 -12.06 15.13 -0.76
N ARG A 204 -11.42 14.79 -1.86
CA ARG A 204 -11.30 15.70 -3.00
C ARG A 204 -12.65 15.84 -3.71
N ARG A 205 -12.92 17.08 -4.14
CA ARG A 205 -14.12 17.36 -4.93
C ARG A 205 -14.10 16.50 -6.21
N LYS A 206 -15.26 15.95 -6.55
CA LYS A 206 -15.43 15.23 -7.81
C LYS A 206 -15.33 16.22 -8.97
N ILE A 207 -14.37 16.04 -9.85
CA ILE A 207 -14.09 16.87 -11.03
C ILE A 207 -14.09 16.06 -12.33
N LEU A 208 -13.97 14.74 -12.24
CA LEU A 208 -13.98 13.85 -13.42
C LEU A 208 -15.25 13.01 -13.44
N SER A 209 -15.84 12.88 -14.61
CA SER A 209 -16.87 11.87 -14.88
C SER A 209 -16.24 10.47 -14.95
N ALA A 210 -17.07 9.43 -14.81
CA ALA A 210 -16.59 8.06 -14.97
C ALA A 210 -16.04 7.78 -16.37
N ALA A 211 -16.59 8.42 -17.41
CA ALA A 211 -16.09 8.30 -18.78
C ALA A 211 -14.72 8.96 -18.92
N ALA A 212 -14.55 10.19 -18.42
CA ALA A 212 -13.29 10.92 -18.44
C ALA A 212 -12.21 10.16 -17.66
N ALA A 213 -12.52 9.63 -16.48
CA ALA A 213 -11.57 8.83 -15.71
C ALA A 213 -11.10 7.58 -16.47
N ARG A 214 -12.02 6.85 -17.15
CA ARG A 214 -11.63 5.70 -17.97
C ARG A 214 -10.77 6.09 -19.17
N ALA A 215 -11.09 7.20 -19.83
CA ALA A 215 -10.29 7.71 -20.95
C ALA A 215 -8.85 8.06 -20.52
N LEU A 216 -8.70 8.67 -19.33
CA LEU A 216 -7.39 8.98 -18.75
C LEU A 216 -6.61 7.74 -18.32
N VAL A 217 -7.28 6.70 -17.82
CA VAL A 217 -6.64 5.40 -17.55
C VAL A 217 -6.08 4.81 -18.84
N ALA A 218 -6.89 4.76 -19.90
CA ALA A 218 -6.44 4.27 -21.21
C ALA A 218 -5.29 5.13 -21.79
N ALA A 219 -5.33 6.45 -21.61
CA ALA A 219 -4.24 7.34 -21.99
C ALA A 219 -2.96 7.01 -21.21
N ALA A 220 -3.05 6.82 -19.88
CA ALA A 220 -1.91 6.47 -19.05
C ALA A 220 -1.26 5.15 -19.49
N GLU A 221 -2.06 4.13 -19.80
CA GLU A 221 -1.57 2.84 -20.30
C GLU A 221 -0.88 2.96 -21.67
N ARG A 222 -1.39 3.79 -22.58
CA ARG A 222 -0.76 4.04 -23.89
C ARG A 222 0.62 4.70 -23.79
N THR A 223 0.90 5.43 -22.72
CA THR A 223 2.25 5.98 -22.51
C THR A 223 3.33 4.90 -22.38
N GLY A 224 2.94 3.67 -22.07
CA GLY A 224 3.86 2.58 -21.75
C GLY A 224 4.56 2.74 -20.39
N ALA A 225 4.29 3.83 -19.66
CA ALA A 225 4.88 4.09 -18.35
C ALA A 225 4.07 3.47 -17.19
N TRP A 226 2.80 3.14 -17.46
CA TRP A 226 1.85 2.68 -16.43
C TRP A 226 1.01 1.51 -16.94
N HIS A 227 0.58 0.64 -16.03
CA HIS A 227 -0.37 -0.44 -16.33
C HIS A 227 -1.36 -0.65 -15.16
N SER A 228 -2.61 -0.99 -15.51
CA SER A 228 -3.66 -1.30 -14.53
C SER A 228 -3.72 -2.77 -14.16
N SER A 229 -3.17 -3.64 -15.01
CA SER A 229 -3.17 -5.09 -14.83
C SER A 229 -1.85 -5.57 -14.29
N GLU A 230 -1.90 -6.31 -13.19
CA GLU A 230 -0.76 -7.05 -12.70
C GLU A 230 -0.65 -8.40 -13.41
N HIS A 231 0.49 -8.63 -14.04
CA HIS A 231 0.91 -9.98 -14.35
C HIS A 231 1.27 -10.66 -13.02
N VAL A 232 0.39 -11.55 -12.57
CA VAL A 232 0.66 -12.42 -11.42
C VAL A 232 1.74 -13.40 -11.83
N ILE A 233 2.98 -13.10 -11.48
CA ILE A 233 4.08 -14.04 -11.62
C ILE A 233 3.90 -15.07 -10.49
N ASP A 234 4.00 -16.35 -10.82
CA ASP A 234 3.80 -17.48 -9.88
C ASP A 234 4.69 -17.37 -8.62
N ASP A 235 5.85 -16.74 -8.73
CA ASP A 235 6.74 -16.41 -7.63
C ASP A 235 6.16 -15.42 -6.60
N THR A 236 5.19 -14.59 -6.98
CA THR A 236 4.59 -13.60 -6.07
C THR A 236 3.90 -14.28 -4.90
N LEU A 237 3.16 -15.38 -5.15
CA LEU A 237 2.46 -16.14 -4.11
C LEU A 237 3.42 -16.76 -3.11
N ARG A 238 4.56 -17.28 -3.60
CA ARG A 238 5.59 -17.87 -2.74
C ARG A 238 6.26 -16.84 -1.86
N HIS A 239 6.58 -15.66 -2.40
CA HIS A 239 7.17 -14.55 -1.65
C HIS A 239 6.20 -13.99 -0.61
N GLU A 240 4.91 -13.85 -0.94
CA GLU A 240 3.90 -13.43 0.03
C GLU A 240 3.72 -14.43 1.18
N ALA A 241 3.73 -15.72 0.88
CA ALA A 241 3.62 -16.77 1.91
C ALA A 241 4.85 -16.74 2.85
N ARG A 242 6.06 -16.60 2.29
CA ARG A 242 7.30 -16.46 3.06
C ARG A 242 7.30 -15.19 3.90
N PHE A 243 6.86 -14.06 3.34
CA PHE A 243 6.79 -12.78 4.06
C PHE A 243 5.76 -12.82 5.19
N ARG A 244 4.58 -13.45 4.98
CA ARG A 244 3.61 -13.67 6.05
C ARG A 244 4.17 -14.51 7.19
N ARG A 245 4.93 -15.56 6.87
CA ARG A 245 5.61 -16.37 7.87
C ARG A 245 6.64 -15.56 8.65
N LEU A 246 7.49 -14.80 7.96
CA LEU A 246 8.47 -13.91 8.60
C LEU A 246 7.78 -12.90 9.53
N ARG A 247 6.69 -12.28 9.07
CA ARG A 247 5.87 -11.38 9.88
C ARG A 247 5.34 -12.04 11.14
N TYR A 248 4.78 -13.24 11.01
CA TYR A 248 4.31 -14.00 12.17
C TYR A 248 5.44 -14.29 13.18
N GLU A 249 6.62 -14.65 12.71
CA GLU A 249 7.80 -14.89 13.55
C GLU A 249 8.26 -13.62 14.26
N VAL A 250 8.28 -12.47 13.58
CA VAL A 250 8.60 -11.15 14.14
C VAL A 250 7.58 -10.76 15.21
N ASP A 251 6.30 -10.87 14.92
CA ASP A 251 5.23 -10.53 15.86
C ASP A 251 5.23 -11.47 17.08
N ALA A 252 5.52 -12.77 16.88
CA ALA A 252 5.64 -13.73 17.96
C ALA A 252 6.86 -13.46 18.86
N ALA A 253 7.97 -13.04 18.28
CA ALA A 253 9.15 -12.62 19.03
C ALA A 253 8.87 -11.39 19.89
N ALA A 254 8.21 -10.37 19.31
CA ALA A 254 7.82 -9.17 20.04
C ALA A 254 6.89 -9.48 21.24
N ARG A 255 5.88 -10.34 21.05
CA ARG A 255 5.00 -10.77 22.14
C ARG A 255 5.76 -11.50 23.26
N ARG A 256 6.70 -12.39 22.91
CA ARG A 256 7.55 -13.09 23.90
C ARG A 256 8.43 -12.13 24.66
N SER A 257 9.06 -11.18 23.99
CA SER A 257 9.88 -10.13 24.62
C SER A 257 9.07 -9.33 25.64
N VAL A 258 7.87 -8.88 25.28
CA VAL A 258 6.97 -8.17 26.21
C VAL A 258 6.59 -9.05 27.39
N ALA A 259 6.27 -10.33 27.18
CA ALA A 259 5.94 -11.27 28.26
C ALA A 259 7.10 -11.43 29.26
N TRP A 260 8.34 -11.52 28.78
CA TRP A 260 9.51 -11.57 29.62
C TRP A 260 9.73 -10.29 30.46
N ILE A 261 9.51 -9.12 29.83
CA ILE A 261 9.61 -7.82 30.53
C ILE A 261 8.57 -7.75 31.63
N VAL A 262 7.32 -8.17 31.39
CA VAL A 262 6.24 -8.19 32.39
C VAL A 262 6.58 -9.17 33.51
N LEU A 263 7.08 -10.36 33.20
CA LEU A 263 7.52 -11.35 34.19
C LEU A 263 8.65 -10.81 35.08
N ALA A 264 9.66 -10.18 34.46
CA ALA A 264 10.76 -9.58 35.21
C ALA A 264 10.28 -8.46 36.15
N ALA A 265 9.40 -7.58 35.66
CA ALA A 265 8.81 -6.49 36.42
C ALA A 265 7.98 -7.05 37.62
N ALA A 266 7.19 -8.09 37.41
CA ALA A 266 6.41 -8.74 38.44
C ALA A 266 7.33 -9.41 39.52
N ALA A 267 8.42 -10.05 39.09
CA ALA A 267 9.39 -10.65 40.02
C ALA A 267 10.08 -9.59 40.90
N VAL A 268 10.50 -8.47 40.31
CA VAL A 268 11.08 -7.34 41.02
C VAL A 268 10.08 -6.79 42.06
N LEU A 269 8.82 -6.58 41.65
CA LEU A 269 7.77 -6.09 42.54
C LEU A 269 7.54 -7.06 43.72
N ALA A 270 7.48 -8.37 43.44
CA ALA A 270 7.31 -9.38 44.50
C ALA A 270 8.48 -9.37 45.51
N ILE A 271 9.71 -9.21 45.04
CA ILE A 271 10.90 -9.10 45.89
C ILE A 271 10.81 -7.84 46.77
N VAL A 272 10.47 -6.70 46.19
CA VAL A 272 10.33 -5.43 46.94
C VAL A 272 9.25 -5.55 48.01
N LEU A 273 8.10 -6.12 47.69
CA LEU A 273 7.03 -6.35 48.67
C LEU A 273 7.46 -7.33 49.78
N ALA A 274 8.16 -8.41 49.44
CA ALA A 274 8.67 -9.36 50.42
C ALA A 274 9.64 -8.70 51.40
N VAL A 275 10.54 -7.84 50.91
CA VAL A 275 11.50 -7.09 51.75
C VAL A 275 10.79 -6.02 52.60
N TYR A 276 9.69 -5.44 52.11
CA TYR A 276 8.96 -4.41 52.85
C TYR A 276 8.08 -4.99 53.99
N PHE A 277 7.58 -6.22 53.82
CA PHE A 277 6.71 -6.90 54.80
C PHE A 277 7.42 -7.90 55.70
N LEU A 278 8.70 -8.17 55.53
CA LEU A 278 9.58 -8.90 56.43
C LEU A 278 10.34 -7.95 57.37
#